data_692372b681bdc5c455cf1538013bdd09
#
_entry.id   692372b681bdc5c455cf1538013bdd09
#
_cell.length_a   1.000
_cell.length_b   1.000
_cell.length_c   1.000
_cell.angle_alpha   90.00
_cell.angle_beta   90.00
_cell.angle_gamma   90.00
#
_symmetry.space_group_name_H-M   'P 1'
#
loop_
_entity.id
_entity.type
_entity.pdbx_description
1 polymer ?
#
loop_
_entity_poly.entity_id
_entity_poly.type
_entity_poly.pdbx_seq_one_letter_code
_entity_poly.pdbx_strand_id
1 'polypeptide(L)'
;GPVHLETPPGVIRINVETALEMQAEVEKALPVDAAIMVAAVADWRAAQAPDQKIKKDGDAIPALVLTENPDILASLATHKHRPKLLIGFAAETEKIVDHAQTKLTKKGCDWIVANDVSGDVMGGENNAFHIVTKDGVDSWPESPKDVIARKLMEKVADALAKG
;
A
#
# COMPACT_ATOMS: atom_id res chain seq x y z
N GLY A 1 -7.11 -7.01 0.93
CA GLY A 1 -8.20 -7.76 0.32
C GLY A 1 -8.13 -9.24 0.66
N PRO A 2 -9.08 -10.07 0.24
CA PRO A 2 -9.02 -11.50 0.46
C PRO A 2 -7.81 -12.12 -0.23
N VAL A 3 -7.05 -12.95 0.49
CA VAL A 3 -5.85 -13.62 -0.01
C VAL A 3 -6.02 -15.12 0.16
N HIS A 4 -5.79 -15.88 -0.91
CA HIS A 4 -5.92 -17.34 -0.92
C HIS A 4 -4.64 -18.08 -0.48
N LEU A 5 -3.54 -17.34 -0.26
CA LEU A 5 -2.29 -17.90 0.25
C LEU A 5 -2.44 -18.35 1.70
N GLU A 6 -1.69 -19.37 2.09
CA GLU A 6 -1.61 -19.82 3.47
C GLU A 6 -1.10 -18.69 4.38
N THR A 7 -1.64 -18.59 5.60
CA THR A 7 -1.18 -17.58 6.55
C THR A 7 0.16 -18.02 7.14
N PRO A 8 1.23 -17.23 7.04
CA PRO A 8 2.52 -17.60 7.61
C PRO A 8 2.44 -17.79 9.14
N PRO A 9 3.29 -18.63 9.74
CA PRO A 9 3.36 -18.79 11.18
C PRO A 9 3.64 -17.45 11.90
N GLY A 10 2.95 -17.21 13.01
CA GLY A 10 3.12 -16.01 13.82
C GLY A 10 2.43 -14.75 13.27
N VAL A 11 1.67 -14.87 12.17
CA VAL A 11 0.94 -13.76 11.55
C VAL A 11 -0.55 -13.87 11.85
N ILE A 12 -1.17 -12.76 12.24
CA ILE A 12 -2.62 -12.62 12.33
C ILE A 12 -3.12 -12.06 11.01
N ARG A 13 -3.95 -12.84 10.30
CA ARG A 13 -4.58 -12.40 9.05
C ARG A 13 -5.99 -11.91 9.31
N ILE A 14 -6.28 -10.69 8.85
CA ILE A 14 -7.61 -10.09 8.86
C ILE A 14 -8.03 -9.87 7.41
N ASN A 15 -9.12 -10.49 6.99
CA ASN A 15 -9.67 -10.31 5.65
C ASN A 15 -10.59 -9.08 5.64
N VAL A 16 -10.41 -8.23 4.64
CA VAL A 16 -11.20 -7.03 4.41
C VAL A 16 -11.55 -6.95 2.92
N GLU A 17 -12.68 -6.37 2.58
CA GLU A 17 -13.16 -6.26 1.19
C GLU A 17 -13.12 -4.81 0.68
N THR A 18 -13.30 -3.84 1.58
CA THR A 18 -13.41 -2.42 1.23
C THR A 18 -12.26 -1.59 1.81
N ALA A 19 -12.01 -0.42 1.22
CA ALA A 19 -11.04 0.54 1.74
C ALA A 19 -11.40 1.04 3.16
N LEU A 20 -12.70 1.18 3.44
CA LEU A 20 -13.18 1.60 4.77
C LEU A 20 -12.93 0.54 5.83
N GLU A 21 -13.17 -0.74 5.51
CA GLU A 21 -12.84 -1.85 6.39
C GLU A 21 -11.33 -1.93 6.63
N MET A 22 -10.52 -1.77 5.57
CA MET A 22 -9.05 -1.76 5.69
C MET A 22 -8.60 -0.64 6.64
N GLN A 23 -9.12 0.57 6.47
CA GLN A 23 -8.81 1.68 7.37
C GLN A 23 -9.16 1.33 8.82
N ALA A 24 -10.38 0.84 9.07
CA ALA A 24 -10.84 0.51 10.42
C ALA A 24 -9.96 -0.58 11.08
N GLU A 25 -9.56 -1.62 10.34
CA GLU A 25 -8.70 -2.67 10.89
C GLU A 25 -7.26 -2.20 11.11
N VAL A 26 -6.73 -1.33 10.25
CA VAL A 26 -5.43 -0.68 10.45
C VAL A 26 -5.44 0.19 11.69
N GLU A 27 -6.47 1.00 11.91
CA GLU A 27 -6.62 1.84 13.11
C GLU A 27 -6.74 1.02 14.40
N LYS A 28 -7.47 -0.11 14.36
CA LYS A 28 -7.57 -1.04 15.51
C LYS A 28 -6.24 -1.70 15.86
N ALA A 29 -5.36 -1.90 14.89
CA ALA A 29 -4.05 -2.51 15.12
C ALA A 29 -3.06 -1.58 15.84
N LEU A 30 -3.33 -0.26 15.86
CA LEU A 30 -2.44 0.71 16.51
C LEU A 30 -2.51 0.64 18.06
N PRO A 31 -1.41 0.88 18.78
CA PRO A 31 -0.09 1.28 18.29
C PRO A 31 0.75 0.08 17.79
N VAL A 32 1.56 0.32 16.78
CA VAL A 32 2.55 -0.64 16.24
C VAL A 32 3.88 0.05 16.01
N ASP A 33 4.99 -0.69 16.00
CA ASP A 33 6.32 -0.12 15.73
C ASP A 33 6.50 0.25 14.27
N ALA A 34 6.01 -0.58 13.35
CA ALA A 34 6.06 -0.29 11.90
C ALA A 34 4.73 -0.59 11.22
N ALA A 35 4.41 0.17 10.18
CA ALA A 35 3.33 -0.14 9.25
C ALA A 35 3.85 -0.13 7.81
N ILE A 36 3.53 -1.19 7.04
CA ILE A 36 3.96 -1.38 5.66
C ILE A 36 2.71 -1.45 4.78
N MET A 37 2.45 -0.37 4.04
CA MET A 37 1.24 -0.18 3.24
C MET A 37 1.51 -0.56 1.79
N VAL A 38 1.22 -1.82 1.44
CA VAL A 38 1.54 -2.40 0.12
C VAL A 38 0.34 -2.39 -0.83
N ALA A 39 -0.89 -2.46 -0.28
CA ALA A 39 -2.10 -2.62 -1.06
C ALA A 39 -2.34 -1.44 -2.02
N ALA A 40 -2.71 -1.74 -3.26
CA ALA A 40 -3.24 -0.77 -4.21
C ALA A 40 -4.73 -0.54 -3.89
N VAL A 41 -5.01 0.46 -3.08
CA VAL A 41 -6.37 0.87 -2.74
C VAL A 41 -6.88 1.83 -3.81
N ALA A 42 -8.06 1.58 -4.36
CA ALA A 42 -8.68 2.47 -5.35
C ALA A 42 -8.97 3.86 -4.73
N ASP A 43 -8.75 4.93 -5.50
CA ASP A 43 -9.01 6.30 -5.04
C ASP A 43 -10.51 6.58 -4.86
N TRP A 44 -11.37 5.87 -5.61
CA TRP A 44 -12.80 6.12 -5.68
C TRP A 44 -13.61 4.87 -5.35
N ARG A 45 -14.77 5.07 -4.74
CA ARG A 45 -15.81 4.06 -4.55
C ARG A 45 -17.17 4.60 -4.95
N ALA A 46 -18.14 3.73 -5.19
CA ALA A 46 -19.52 4.14 -5.32
C ALA A 46 -20.00 4.86 -4.06
N ALA A 47 -20.59 6.05 -4.20
CA ALA A 47 -21.11 6.83 -3.07
C ALA A 47 -22.28 6.13 -2.37
N GLN A 48 -23.04 5.34 -3.12
CA GLN A 48 -24.14 4.51 -2.65
C GLN A 48 -23.98 3.12 -3.26
N ALA A 49 -23.99 2.10 -2.45
CA ALA A 49 -24.09 0.70 -2.85
C ALA A 49 -25.50 0.23 -2.49
N PRO A 50 -26.46 0.23 -3.45
CA PRO A 50 -27.80 -0.27 -3.16
C PRO A 50 -27.73 -1.77 -2.87
N ASP A 51 -28.44 -2.23 -1.85
CA ASP A 51 -28.55 -3.64 -1.47
C ASP A 51 -29.21 -4.50 -2.56
N GLN A 52 -29.88 -3.86 -3.51
CA GLN A 52 -30.56 -4.53 -4.59
C GLN A 52 -29.92 -4.26 -5.95
N LYS A 53 -29.97 -5.27 -6.81
CA LYS A 53 -29.52 -5.15 -8.22
C LYS A 53 -30.18 -3.95 -8.89
N ILE A 54 -29.39 -3.05 -9.44
CA ILE A 54 -29.85 -1.95 -10.28
C ILE A 54 -30.54 -2.56 -11.51
N LYS A 55 -31.86 -2.34 -11.62
CA LYS A 55 -32.64 -2.79 -12.80
C LYS A 55 -32.43 -1.78 -13.93
N LYS A 56 -32.42 -2.28 -15.17
CA LYS A 56 -32.53 -1.43 -16.35
C LYS A 56 -33.90 -0.76 -16.35
N ASP A 57 -33.91 0.57 -16.37
CA ASP A 57 -35.11 1.37 -16.56
C ASP A 57 -34.97 2.12 -17.90
N GLY A 58 -35.54 1.54 -18.95
CA GLY A 58 -35.40 2.04 -20.31
C GLY A 58 -34.00 1.88 -20.92
N ASP A 59 -33.66 2.76 -21.88
CA ASP A 59 -32.38 2.74 -22.61
C ASP A 59 -31.28 3.60 -21.95
N ALA A 60 -31.58 4.27 -20.85
CA ALA A 60 -30.62 5.14 -20.16
C ALA A 60 -29.63 4.34 -19.29
N ILE A 61 -28.34 4.62 -19.47
CA ILE A 61 -27.30 4.08 -18.58
C ILE A 61 -27.36 4.86 -17.27
N PRO A 62 -27.55 4.19 -16.10
CA PRO A 62 -27.59 4.88 -14.83
C PRO A 62 -26.24 5.55 -14.53
N ALA A 63 -26.25 6.81 -14.12
CA ALA A 63 -25.04 7.51 -13.66
C ALA A 63 -24.59 6.94 -12.32
N LEU A 64 -23.33 6.57 -12.22
CA LEU A 64 -22.71 6.14 -10.97
C LEU A 64 -22.05 7.33 -10.27
N VAL A 65 -22.58 7.71 -9.11
CA VAL A 65 -21.96 8.75 -8.28
C VAL A 65 -20.79 8.13 -7.51
N LEU A 66 -19.61 8.73 -7.64
CA LEU A 66 -18.41 8.29 -6.94
C LEU A 66 -18.11 9.22 -5.77
N THR A 67 -17.44 8.67 -4.75
CA THR A 67 -16.85 9.41 -3.64
C THR A 67 -15.44 8.89 -3.38
N GLU A 68 -14.59 9.71 -2.78
CA GLU A 68 -13.21 9.34 -2.49
C GLU A 68 -13.11 8.27 -1.42
N ASN A 69 -12.17 7.36 -1.59
CA ASN A 69 -11.72 6.46 -0.54
C ASN A 69 -10.75 7.19 0.40
N PRO A 70 -10.65 6.75 1.67
CA PRO A 70 -9.66 7.30 2.58
C PRO A 70 -8.23 7.00 2.09
N ASP A 71 -7.36 8.00 2.21
CA ASP A 71 -5.93 7.82 2.03
C ASP A 71 -5.31 7.27 3.33
N ILE A 72 -5.29 5.94 3.46
CA ILE A 72 -4.89 5.27 4.70
C ILE A 72 -3.44 5.58 5.08
N LEU A 73 -2.52 5.65 4.09
CA LEU A 73 -1.12 5.98 4.33
C LEU A 73 -0.95 7.39 4.87
N ALA A 74 -1.61 8.38 4.25
CA ALA A 74 -1.55 9.77 4.71
C ALA A 74 -2.24 9.97 6.07
N SER A 75 -3.34 9.25 6.35
CA SER A 75 -4.00 9.30 7.65
C SER A 75 -3.13 8.72 8.77
N LEU A 76 -2.37 7.65 8.50
CA LEU A 76 -1.40 7.11 9.46
C LEU A 76 -0.25 8.08 9.75
N ALA A 77 0.22 8.83 8.74
CA ALA A 77 1.31 9.78 8.91
C ALA A 77 1.01 10.89 9.91
N THR A 78 -0.26 11.27 10.06
CA THR A 78 -0.73 12.32 10.99
C THR A 78 -1.46 11.75 12.21
N HIS A 79 -1.54 10.42 12.34
CA HIS A 79 -2.27 9.79 13.43
C HIS A 79 -1.57 9.98 14.79
N LYS A 80 -2.34 10.16 15.87
CA LYS A 80 -1.81 10.32 17.25
C LYS A 80 -0.93 9.15 17.71
N HIS A 81 -1.16 7.96 17.20
CA HIS A 81 -0.37 6.76 17.40
C HIS A 81 0.37 6.36 16.12
N ARG A 82 0.94 7.34 15.41
CA ARG A 82 1.74 7.10 14.20
C ARG A 82 2.80 6.03 14.48
N PRO A 83 2.95 5.00 13.64
CA PRO A 83 4.06 4.05 13.74
C PRO A 83 5.42 4.76 13.73
N LYS A 84 6.40 4.22 14.46
CA LYS A 84 7.77 4.73 14.42
C LYS A 84 8.35 4.70 13.01
N LEU A 85 7.99 3.67 12.23
CA LEU A 85 8.39 3.52 10.84
C LEU A 85 7.14 3.29 9.97
N LEU A 86 6.87 4.23 9.08
CA LEU A 86 5.75 4.18 8.14
C LEU A 86 6.26 4.04 6.70
N ILE A 87 5.92 2.94 6.04
CA ILE A 87 6.41 2.58 4.72
C ILE A 87 5.23 2.48 3.75
N GLY A 88 5.31 3.21 2.63
CA GLY A 88 4.40 3.08 1.51
C GLY A 88 5.04 2.35 0.33
N PHE A 89 4.21 1.85 -0.57
CA PHE A 89 4.65 1.26 -1.83
C PHE A 89 4.19 2.12 -3.01
N ALA A 90 4.97 2.12 -4.08
CA ALA A 90 4.65 2.73 -5.35
C ALA A 90 5.00 1.77 -6.50
N ALA A 91 4.08 1.59 -7.43
CA ALA A 91 4.32 0.89 -8.68
C ALA A 91 4.36 1.95 -9.79
N GLU A 92 5.52 2.13 -10.41
CA GLU A 92 5.75 3.20 -11.38
C GLU A 92 6.35 2.61 -12.67
N THR A 93 6.02 3.21 -13.80
CA THR A 93 6.54 2.80 -15.12
C THR A 93 7.59 3.75 -15.67
N GLU A 94 7.62 4.99 -15.18
CA GLU A 94 8.55 6.04 -15.62
C GLU A 94 8.95 6.91 -14.43
N LYS A 95 10.15 7.48 -14.47
CA LYS A 95 10.68 8.41 -13.45
C LYS A 95 10.44 7.94 -12.01
N ILE A 96 10.69 6.64 -11.80
CA ILE A 96 10.32 5.90 -10.58
C ILE A 96 10.76 6.62 -9.32
N VAL A 97 12.01 7.09 -9.28
CA VAL A 97 12.58 7.78 -8.12
C VAL A 97 11.92 9.14 -7.89
N ASP A 98 11.67 9.93 -8.94
CA ASP A 98 11.07 11.27 -8.83
C ASP A 98 9.62 11.16 -8.33
N HIS A 99 8.85 10.22 -8.87
CA HIS A 99 7.48 9.97 -8.43
C HIS A 99 7.43 9.45 -6.99
N ALA A 100 8.35 8.55 -6.63
CA ALA A 100 8.45 8.03 -5.27
C ALA A 100 8.83 9.15 -4.27
N GLN A 101 9.70 10.07 -4.64
CA GLN A 101 10.11 11.21 -3.81
C GLN A 101 8.96 12.21 -3.60
N THR A 102 8.20 12.46 -4.66
CA THR A 102 6.96 13.25 -4.59
C THR A 102 5.93 12.59 -3.66
N LYS A 103 5.74 11.29 -3.80
CA LYS A 103 4.83 10.49 -2.97
C LYS A 103 5.28 10.45 -1.51
N LEU A 104 6.57 10.28 -1.24
CA LEU A 104 7.15 10.33 0.11
C LEU A 104 6.74 11.61 0.84
N THR A 105 6.97 12.74 0.19
CA THR A 105 6.65 14.07 0.74
C THR A 105 5.15 14.27 0.91
N LYS A 106 4.36 13.92 -0.12
CA LYS A 106 2.90 14.10 -0.11
C LYS A 106 2.21 13.24 0.96
N LYS A 107 2.68 12.02 1.17
CA LYS A 107 2.08 11.07 2.12
C LYS A 107 2.63 11.21 3.54
N GLY A 108 3.77 11.86 3.73
CA GLY A 108 4.40 12.04 5.04
C GLY A 108 4.89 10.74 5.68
N CYS A 109 5.18 9.71 4.88
CA CYS A 109 5.76 8.46 5.36
C CYS A 109 7.30 8.53 5.40
N ASP A 110 7.94 7.55 6.03
CA ASP A 110 9.39 7.54 6.20
C ASP A 110 10.09 6.95 4.98
N TRP A 111 9.50 5.91 4.38
CA TRP A 111 10.02 5.26 3.18
C TRP A 111 8.93 5.09 2.12
N ILE A 112 9.34 5.19 0.85
CA ILE A 112 8.58 4.65 -0.27
C ILE A 112 9.41 3.54 -0.92
N VAL A 113 8.85 2.34 -0.96
CA VAL A 113 9.38 1.23 -1.74
C VAL A 113 8.76 1.30 -3.12
N ALA A 114 9.54 1.76 -4.08
CA ALA A 114 9.10 1.91 -5.46
C ALA A 114 9.60 0.73 -6.30
N ASN A 115 8.69 0.07 -6.98
CA ASN A 115 9.02 -0.99 -7.93
C ASN A 115 8.77 -0.55 -9.36
N ASP A 116 9.68 -0.92 -10.23
CA ASP A 116 9.55 -0.79 -11.67
C ASP A 116 8.54 -1.85 -12.18
N VAL A 117 7.44 -1.38 -12.73
CA VAL A 117 6.43 -2.24 -13.37
C VAL A 117 6.36 -1.99 -14.88
N SER A 118 7.38 -1.36 -15.47
CA SER A 118 7.54 -1.22 -16.91
C SER A 118 7.88 -2.59 -17.51
N GLY A 119 7.01 -3.14 -18.36
CA GLY A 119 7.15 -4.45 -18.99
C GLY A 119 6.25 -5.53 -18.37
N ASP A 120 6.52 -6.79 -18.67
CA ASP A 120 5.74 -7.97 -18.23
C ASP A 120 5.94 -8.34 -16.74
N VAL A 121 6.35 -7.39 -15.90
CA VAL A 121 6.74 -7.61 -14.50
C VAL A 121 5.54 -7.74 -13.55
N MET A 122 4.35 -7.29 -13.98
CA MET A 122 3.14 -7.42 -13.18
C MET A 122 2.71 -8.89 -13.13
N GLY A 123 3.12 -9.59 -12.06
CA GLY A 123 2.93 -11.04 -11.90
C GLY A 123 4.19 -11.88 -12.05
N GLY A 124 5.32 -11.33 -12.51
CA GLY A 124 6.62 -11.98 -12.58
C GLY A 124 7.17 -12.39 -11.21
N GLU A 125 8.11 -13.34 -11.20
CA GLU A 125 8.76 -13.85 -9.97
C GLU A 125 9.83 -12.89 -9.44
N ASN A 126 10.43 -12.08 -10.30
CA ASN A 126 11.50 -11.13 -9.97
C ASN A 126 11.00 -9.68 -9.98
N ASN A 127 11.70 -8.82 -9.25
CA ASN A 127 11.41 -7.39 -9.23
C ASN A 127 12.66 -6.59 -8.88
N ALA A 128 12.77 -5.34 -9.37
CA ALA A 128 13.76 -4.37 -8.96
C ALA A 128 13.08 -3.30 -8.11
N PHE A 129 13.74 -2.89 -7.02
CA PHE A 129 13.18 -1.94 -6.07
C PHE A 129 14.10 -0.78 -5.78
N HIS A 130 13.49 0.36 -5.52
CA HIS A 130 14.15 1.54 -4.96
C HIS A 130 13.50 1.90 -3.64
N ILE A 131 14.29 1.95 -2.56
CA ILE A 131 13.81 2.46 -1.28
C ILE A 131 14.19 3.94 -1.23
N VAL A 132 13.17 4.79 -1.33
CA VAL A 132 13.31 6.24 -1.29
C VAL A 132 13.01 6.73 0.12
N THR A 133 13.94 7.48 0.70
CA THR A 133 13.84 8.07 2.03
C THR A 133 14.18 9.57 1.94
N LYS A 134 14.01 10.30 3.03
CA LYS A 134 14.48 11.70 3.11
C LYS A 134 16.00 11.86 2.94
N ASP A 135 16.77 10.80 3.24
CA ASP A 135 18.23 10.82 3.25
C ASP A 135 18.83 10.33 1.92
N GLY A 136 18.02 9.81 1.01
CA GLY A 136 18.46 9.34 -0.31
C GLY A 136 17.71 8.12 -0.82
N VAL A 137 18.31 7.48 -1.83
CA VAL A 137 17.74 6.33 -2.54
C VAL A 137 18.69 5.15 -2.43
N ASP A 138 18.15 4.02 -1.99
CA ASP A 138 18.82 2.72 -1.96
C ASP A 138 18.21 1.83 -3.06
N SER A 139 18.99 1.52 -4.09
CA SER A 139 18.52 0.77 -5.26
C SER A 139 18.95 -0.68 -5.17
N TRP A 140 17.99 -1.58 -5.27
CA TRP A 140 18.24 -3.02 -5.23
C TRP A 140 18.05 -3.63 -6.61
N PRO A 141 19.00 -4.45 -7.07
CA PRO A 141 18.91 -5.11 -8.34
C PRO A 141 17.74 -6.10 -8.38
N GLU A 142 17.32 -6.44 -9.58
CA GLU A 142 16.30 -7.45 -9.80
C GLU A 142 16.63 -8.75 -9.06
N SER A 143 15.67 -9.23 -8.31
CA SER A 143 15.81 -10.41 -7.45
C SER A 143 14.44 -11.07 -7.23
N PRO A 144 14.40 -12.35 -6.82
CA PRO A 144 13.16 -13.01 -6.41
C PRO A 144 12.42 -12.26 -5.29
N LYS A 145 11.09 -12.24 -5.35
CA LYS A 145 10.25 -11.47 -4.42
C LYS A 145 10.43 -11.87 -2.95
N ASP A 146 10.67 -13.14 -2.67
CA ASP A 146 10.93 -13.65 -1.33
C ASP A 146 12.27 -13.15 -0.76
N VAL A 147 13.30 -13.08 -1.63
CA VAL A 147 14.62 -12.52 -1.26
C VAL A 147 14.49 -11.03 -0.93
N ILE A 148 13.77 -10.28 -1.78
CA ILE A 148 13.53 -8.85 -1.56
C ILE A 148 12.73 -8.62 -0.28
N ALA A 149 11.67 -9.40 -0.06
CA ALA A 149 10.84 -9.29 1.14
C ALA A 149 11.67 -9.51 2.41
N ARG A 150 12.53 -10.53 2.42
CA ARG A 150 13.45 -10.80 3.55
C ARG A 150 14.40 -9.63 3.79
N LYS A 151 15.06 -9.16 2.75
CA LYS A 151 15.99 -8.03 2.82
C LYS A 151 15.30 -6.74 3.29
N LEU A 152 14.06 -6.50 2.87
CA LEU A 152 13.27 -5.38 3.34
C LEU A 152 12.99 -5.50 4.85
N MET A 153 12.59 -6.70 5.31
CA MET A 153 12.32 -6.92 6.73
C MET A 153 13.56 -6.80 7.61
N GLU A 154 14.74 -7.24 7.13
CA GLU A 154 16.02 -7.01 7.80
C GLU A 154 16.31 -5.50 7.93
N LYS A 155 16.14 -4.74 6.86
CA LYS A 155 16.31 -3.27 6.86
C LYS A 155 15.32 -2.57 7.81
N VAL A 156 14.07 -3.04 7.87
CA VAL A 156 13.05 -2.54 8.81
C VAL A 156 13.48 -2.81 10.26
N ALA A 157 13.92 -4.03 10.56
CA ALA A 157 14.39 -4.41 11.89
C ALA A 157 15.59 -3.55 12.32
N ASP A 158 16.57 -3.35 11.44
CA ASP A 158 17.73 -2.50 11.68
C ASP A 158 17.35 -1.04 11.95
N ALA A 159 16.36 -0.51 11.23
CA ALA A 159 15.88 0.85 11.43
C ALA A 159 15.18 1.01 12.79
N LEU A 160 14.36 0.04 13.19
CA LEU A 160 13.67 0.04 14.48
C LEU A 160 14.64 -0.15 15.67
N ALA A 161 15.75 -0.87 15.47
CA ALA A 161 16.76 -1.07 16.50
C ALA A 161 17.62 0.17 16.77
N LYS A 162 17.69 1.12 15.83
CA LYS A 162 18.49 2.36 15.90
C LYS A 162 17.69 3.57 16.43
N GLY A 163 16.40 3.51 16.46
CA GLY A 163 15.49 4.57 16.90
C GLY A 163 14.85 4.25 18.23
#